data_fa07e098060bf6466bd762c017bbdd1c
#
_entry.id   fa07e098060bf6466bd762c017bbdd1c
#
_cell.length_a   1.000
_cell.length_b   1.000
_cell.length_c   1.000
_cell.angle_alpha   90.00
_cell.angle_beta   90.00
_cell.angle_gamma   90.00
#
_symmetry.space_group_name_H-M   'P 1'
#
loop_
_entity.id
_entity.type
_entity.pdbx_description
1 polymer ?
#
loop_
_entity_poly.entity_id
_entity_poly.type
_entity_poly.pdbx_seq_one_letter_code
_entity_poly.pdbx_strand_id
1 'polypeptide(L)'
;MFQIKRKITFAGLAFAAIFLGTQAEAGPGALVRPLKSATSAAFMPEGRQTLAPYAHVRFCIASPGECAQGSGPSTVELTSSKLDLLKRINNRVNNSIEPYMPDGPETWVINPDRGNCHDYAVTKRHELIRAGWPSASLRLAVAYTRSGIGHLVVIVRTSEGDLVLDNLTSRIVPWSKSGLRFVSVEAGDKPRVWYAIR
;
A
#
# COMPACT_ATOMS: atom_id res chain seq x y z
N MET A 1 60.74 28.67 -56.50
CA MET A 1 60.80 29.91 -57.29
C MET A 1 59.89 30.94 -56.65
N PHE A 2 60.48 31.96 -56.15
CA PHE A 2 60.00 33.27 -55.66
C PHE A 2 58.78 33.32 -54.68
N GLN A 3 59.08 33.64 -53.48
CA GLN A 3 58.34 34.21 -52.39
C GLN A 3 57.89 35.64 -52.67
N ILE A 4 56.71 36.02 -52.24
CA ILE A 4 56.47 37.44 -51.88
C ILE A 4 55.62 37.45 -50.60
N LYS A 5 56.24 37.87 -49.53
CA LYS A 5 55.59 38.21 -48.23
C LYS A 5 54.93 39.57 -48.33
N ARG A 6 53.68 39.72 -47.99
CA ARG A 6 53.07 41.02 -47.67
C ARG A 6 52.61 41.04 -46.24
N LYS A 7 53.24 41.86 -45.46
CA LYS A 7 52.83 42.27 -44.12
C LYS A 7 51.73 43.31 -44.27
N ILE A 8 50.60 43.09 -43.64
CA ILE A 8 49.58 44.10 -43.41
C ILE A 8 49.41 44.28 -41.92
N THR A 9 49.77 45.46 -41.43
CA THR A 9 49.60 45.93 -40.07
C THR A 9 48.22 46.56 -40.00
N PHE A 10 47.39 46.07 -39.09
CA PHE A 10 46.14 46.76 -38.73
C PHE A 10 46.21 47.22 -37.28
N ALA A 11 46.00 48.52 -37.13
CA ALA A 11 45.98 49.23 -35.86
C ALA A 11 44.68 48.85 -35.08
N GLY A 12 44.87 48.63 -33.80
CA GLY A 12 43.73 48.33 -32.92
C GLY A 12 42.97 49.58 -32.52
N LEU A 13 41.66 49.49 -32.57
CA LEU A 13 40.74 50.36 -31.82
C LEU A 13 40.19 49.55 -30.66
N ALA A 14 40.52 49.92 -29.45
CA ALA A 14 39.94 49.37 -28.23
C ALA A 14 38.57 50.02 -28.01
N PHE A 15 37.49 49.24 -28.08
CA PHE A 15 36.18 49.63 -27.61
C PHE A 15 36.01 49.11 -26.17
N ALA A 16 35.99 50.03 -25.20
CA ALA A 16 35.62 49.73 -23.84
C ALA A 16 34.08 49.52 -23.74
N ALA A 17 33.65 48.31 -23.59
CA ALA A 17 32.24 48.00 -23.29
C ALA A 17 32.04 48.14 -21.78
N ILE A 18 31.26 49.12 -21.36
CA ILE A 18 30.80 49.30 -20.00
C ILE A 18 29.65 48.32 -19.80
N PHE A 19 29.89 47.21 -19.05
CA PHE A 19 28.84 46.32 -18.59
C PHE A 19 28.16 46.98 -17.39
N LEU A 20 26.96 47.51 -17.57
CA LEU A 20 26.03 47.80 -16.48
C LEU A 20 25.48 46.47 -15.99
N GLY A 21 26.03 45.96 -14.88
CA GLY A 21 25.47 44.81 -14.18
C GLY A 21 24.13 45.20 -13.55
N THR A 22 23.04 44.67 -14.09
CA THR A 22 21.76 44.65 -13.40
C THR A 22 21.83 43.58 -12.29
N GLN A 23 21.90 44.01 -11.06
CA GLN A 23 21.74 43.12 -9.89
C GLN A 23 20.28 42.67 -9.87
N ALA A 24 20.04 41.40 -10.14
CA ALA A 24 18.76 40.77 -9.87
C ALA A 24 18.60 40.63 -8.35
N GLU A 25 17.76 41.44 -7.74
CA GLU A 25 17.32 41.25 -6.36
C GLU A 25 16.59 39.91 -6.27
N ALA A 26 17.16 38.98 -5.47
CA ALA A 26 16.49 37.75 -5.08
C ALA A 26 15.32 38.12 -4.18
N GLY A 27 14.10 38.06 -4.72
CA GLY A 27 12.88 38.22 -3.95
C GLY A 27 12.78 37.21 -2.79
N PRO A 28 12.05 37.55 -1.70
CA PRO A 28 11.95 36.70 -0.50
C PRO A 28 11.41 35.33 -0.87
N GLY A 29 12.12 34.30 -0.38
CA GLY A 29 11.98 32.90 -0.72
C GLY A 29 10.53 32.43 -0.84
N ALA A 30 10.19 31.93 -1.98
CA ALA A 30 9.02 31.09 -2.13
C ALA A 30 9.15 29.95 -1.10
N LEU A 31 8.26 29.92 -0.13
CA LEU A 31 8.10 28.80 0.79
C LEU A 31 7.87 27.56 -0.09
N VAL A 32 8.92 26.79 -0.29
CA VAL A 32 8.82 25.47 -0.92
C VAL A 32 7.99 24.65 0.05
N ARG A 33 6.69 24.61 -0.20
CA ARG A 33 5.77 23.71 0.48
C ARG A 33 6.29 22.31 0.22
N PRO A 34 6.72 21.54 1.23
CA PRO A 34 7.21 20.20 0.97
C PRO A 34 6.08 19.46 0.26
N LEU A 35 6.32 19.02 -0.97
CA LEU A 35 5.46 18.07 -1.66
C LEU A 35 5.34 16.88 -0.72
N LYS A 36 4.16 16.68 -0.11
CA LYS A 36 3.85 15.45 0.62
C LYS A 36 4.20 14.32 -0.34
N SER A 37 5.26 13.59 0.01
CA SER A 37 5.77 12.52 -0.81
C SER A 37 4.60 11.61 -1.22
N ALA A 38 4.42 11.38 -2.52
CA ALA A 38 3.40 10.48 -3.04
C ALA A 38 3.49 9.07 -2.39
N THR A 39 4.64 8.73 -1.85
CA THR A 39 4.92 7.50 -1.09
C THR A 39 4.09 7.37 0.18
N SER A 40 3.73 8.47 0.88
CA SER A 40 2.92 8.40 2.10
C SER A 40 1.46 8.03 1.84
N ALA A 41 0.95 8.26 0.62
CA ALA A 41 -0.40 7.87 0.23
C ALA A 41 -0.48 6.41 -0.27
N ALA A 42 0.66 5.78 -0.57
CA ALA A 42 0.70 4.40 -1.04
C ALA A 42 0.49 3.39 0.09
N PHE A 43 0.90 3.73 1.32
CA PHE A 43 0.76 2.87 2.50
C PHE A 43 -0.26 3.43 3.48
N MET A 44 -0.96 2.52 4.17
CA MET A 44 -1.92 2.90 5.21
C MET A 44 -1.20 3.58 6.38
N PRO A 45 -1.64 4.77 6.81
CA PRO A 45 -1.03 5.51 7.91
C PRO A 45 -1.43 4.88 9.26
N GLU A 46 -0.53 4.11 9.86
CA GLU A 46 -0.73 3.53 11.17
C GLU A 46 -0.70 4.61 12.26
N GLY A 47 -1.70 4.60 13.12
CA GLY A 47 -1.83 5.48 14.26
C GLY A 47 -1.35 4.83 15.55
N ARG A 48 -2.07 5.09 16.65
CA ARG A 48 -1.80 4.45 17.94
C ARG A 48 -2.25 3.01 17.92
N GLN A 49 -1.60 2.18 18.73
CA GLN A 49 -2.05 0.83 19.00
C GLN A 49 -3.49 0.87 19.55
N THR A 50 -4.30 -0.09 19.11
CA THR A 50 -5.69 -0.26 19.52
C THR A 50 -5.99 -1.72 19.85
N LEU A 51 -7.18 -1.98 20.34
CA LEU A 51 -7.61 -3.35 20.61
C LEU A 51 -7.90 -4.09 19.30
N ALA A 52 -7.52 -5.36 19.27
CA ALA A 52 -7.96 -6.28 18.23
C ALA A 52 -9.48 -6.49 18.32
N PRO A 53 -10.17 -6.76 17.18
CA PRO A 53 -11.56 -7.23 17.24
C PRO A 53 -11.68 -8.47 18.12
N TYR A 54 -12.72 -8.54 18.94
CA TYR A 54 -12.90 -9.69 19.86
C TYR A 54 -12.99 -11.03 19.10
N ALA A 55 -13.67 -11.04 17.96
CA ALA A 55 -13.74 -12.23 17.10
C ALA A 55 -12.38 -12.65 16.56
N HIS A 56 -11.45 -11.71 16.27
CA HIS A 56 -10.07 -12.03 15.92
C HIS A 56 -9.32 -12.70 17.07
N VAL A 57 -9.51 -12.23 18.32
CA VAL A 57 -8.90 -12.89 19.49
C VAL A 57 -9.37 -14.34 19.60
N ARG A 58 -10.67 -14.59 19.43
CA ARG A 58 -11.23 -15.94 19.40
C ARG A 58 -10.68 -16.78 18.25
N PHE A 59 -10.56 -16.21 17.07
CA PHE A 59 -9.96 -16.85 15.90
C PHE A 59 -8.52 -17.27 16.18
N CYS A 60 -7.71 -16.42 16.80
CA CYS A 60 -6.32 -16.73 17.17
C CYS A 60 -6.20 -17.82 18.24
N ILE A 61 -7.21 -18.00 19.10
CA ILE A 61 -7.27 -19.10 20.06
C ILE A 61 -7.60 -20.42 19.34
N ALA A 62 -8.57 -20.38 18.42
CA ALA A 62 -9.01 -21.57 17.67
C ALA A 62 -8.00 -21.99 16.58
N SER A 63 -7.28 -21.04 15.99
CA SER A 63 -6.33 -21.24 14.88
C SER A 63 -4.99 -20.54 15.18
N PRO A 64 -4.22 -21.01 16.18
CA PRO A 64 -3.03 -20.30 16.65
C PRO A 64 -1.93 -20.13 15.59
N GLY A 65 -1.85 -21.04 14.62
CA GLY A 65 -0.91 -20.95 13.50
C GLY A 65 -1.16 -19.74 12.59
N GLU A 66 -2.43 -19.33 12.44
CA GLU A 66 -2.79 -18.15 11.64
C GLU A 66 -2.38 -16.83 12.30
N CYS A 67 -2.21 -16.83 13.60
CA CYS A 67 -1.79 -15.67 14.41
C CYS A 67 -0.39 -15.84 15.00
N ALA A 68 0.41 -16.73 14.44
CA ALA A 68 1.82 -16.85 14.77
C ALA A 68 2.58 -15.59 14.30
N GLN A 69 3.76 -15.34 14.88
CA GLN A 69 4.61 -14.24 14.45
C GLN A 69 4.79 -14.25 12.95
N GLY A 70 4.61 -13.10 12.31
CA GLY A 70 4.76 -12.95 10.87
C GLY A 70 6.15 -13.35 10.39
N SER A 71 6.21 -14.05 9.27
CA SER A 71 7.44 -14.55 8.66
C SER A 71 7.71 -13.88 7.31
N GLY A 72 9.00 -13.77 6.98
CA GLY A 72 9.49 -13.18 5.74
C GLY A 72 9.39 -11.65 5.70
N PRO A 73 9.62 -11.02 4.52
CA PRO A 73 9.60 -9.58 4.38
C PRO A 73 8.19 -9.01 4.58
N SER A 74 8.11 -7.88 5.28
CA SER A 74 6.85 -7.15 5.48
C SER A 74 6.35 -6.41 4.24
N THR A 75 7.20 -6.28 3.21
CA THR A 75 6.87 -5.67 1.91
C THR A 75 7.35 -6.60 0.81
N VAL A 76 6.47 -6.91 -0.14
CA VAL A 76 6.76 -7.83 -1.24
C VAL A 76 6.94 -7.05 -2.53
N GLU A 77 8.01 -7.32 -3.28
CA GLU A 77 8.16 -6.80 -4.65
C GLU A 77 7.00 -7.28 -5.52
N LEU A 78 6.22 -6.34 -6.08
CA LEU A 78 5.03 -6.63 -6.87
C LEU A 78 5.40 -6.88 -8.33
N THR A 79 5.59 -8.13 -8.69
CA THR A 79 5.76 -8.55 -10.08
C THR A 79 4.40 -8.86 -10.72
N SER A 80 4.34 -8.92 -12.07
CA SER A 80 3.12 -9.33 -12.79
C SER A 80 2.62 -10.71 -12.35
N SER A 81 3.52 -11.67 -12.17
CA SER A 81 3.16 -13.03 -11.73
C SER A 81 2.57 -13.04 -10.31
N LYS A 82 3.09 -12.22 -9.41
CA LYS A 82 2.54 -12.06 -8.06
C LYS A 82 1.17 -11.37 -8.08
N LEU A 83 1.01 -10.32 -8.88
CA LEU A 83 -0.29 -9.68 -9.04
C LEU A 83 -1.34 -10.65 -9.61
N ASP A 84 -0.96 -11.49 -10.57
CA ASP A 84 -1.85 -12.49 -11.12
C ASP A 84 -2.20 -13.59 -10.09
N LEU A 85 -1.27 -13.97 -9.22
CA LEU A 85 -1.55 -14.87 -8.10
C LEU A 85 -2.56 -14.25 -7.13
N LEU A 86 -2.40 -12.97 -6.75
CA LEU A 86 -3.37 -12.25 -5.93
C LEU A 86 -4.78 -12.28 -6.56
N LYS A 87 -4.88 -11.96 -7.85
CA LYS A 87 -6.15 -11.98 -8.59
C LYS A 87 -6.78 -13.38 -8.60
N ARG A 88 -5.99 -14.42 -8.89
CA ARG A 88 -6.50 -15.80 -8.88
C ARG A 88 -7.03 -16.22 -7.53
N ILE A 89 -6.29 -15.96 -6.44
CA ILE A 89 -6.73 -16.32 -5.08
C ILE A 89 -7.95 -15.50 -4.68
N ASN A 90 -7.94 -14.17 -4.91
CA ASN A 90 -9.09 -13.32 -4.60
C ASN A 90 -10.36 -13.82 -5.29
N ASN A 91 -10.30 -14.07 -6.59
CA ASN A 91 -11.46 -14.52 -7.37
C ASN A 91 -11.89 -15.94 -6.98
N ARG A 92 -10.95 -16.86 -6.76
CA ARG A 92 -11.28 -18.23 -6.35
C ARG A 92 -12.03 -18.22 -5.01
N VAL A 93 -11.52 -17.53 -4.00
CA VAL A 93 -12.15 -17.47 -2.69
C VAL A 93 -13.50 -16.74 -2.77
N ASN A 94 -13.60 -15.65 -3.55
CA ASN A 94 -14.87 -14.95 -3.74
C ASN A 94 -15.96 -15.84 -4.37
N ASN A 95 -15.57 -16.82 -5.18
CA ASN A 95 -16.51 -17.73 -5.86
C ASN A 95 -16.74 -19.04 -5.10
N SER A 96 -15.91 -19.39 -4.10
CA SER A 96 -16.01 -20.66 -3.37
C SER A 96 -16.84 -20.59 -2.11
N ILE A 97 -17.05 -19.42 -1.55
CA ILE A 97 -17.82 -19.21 -0.32
C ILE A 97 -19.16 -18.60 -0.69
N GLU A 98 -20.28 -19.22 -0.28
CA GLU A 98 -21.62 -18.66 -0.45
C GLU A 98 -21.83 -17.53 0.58
N PRO A 99 -22.29 -16.33 0.16
CA PRO A 99 -22.57 -15.24 1.10
C PRO A 99 -23.65 -15.63 2.11
N TYR A 100 -23.29 -15.56 3.40
CA TYR A 100 -24.19 -15.87 4.49
C TYR A 100 -23.85 -15.05 5.74
N MET A 101 -24.87 -14.53 6.41
CA MET A 101 -24.73 -13.85 7.71
C MET A 101 -25.31 -14.75 8.79
N PRO A 102 -24.46 -15.40 9.61
CA PRO A 102 -24.97 -16.26 10.67
C PRO A 102 -25.61 -15.44 11.80
N ASP A 103 -26.64 -16.01 12.41
CA ASP A 103 -27.18 -15.53 13.69
C ASP A 103 -26.23 -15.96 14.82
N GLY A 104 -25.99 -15.06 15.79
CA GLY A 104 -25.22 -15.36 16.98
C GLY A 104 -23.82 -14.76 17.03
N PRO A 105 -22.95 -15.23 17.92
CA PRO A 105 -21.62 -14.66 18.08
C PRO A 105 -20.77 -14.82 16.84
N GLU A 106 -20.11 -13.74 16.45
CA GLU A 106 -19.22 -13.70 15.31
C GLU A 106 -18.06 -14.71 15.46
N THR A 107 -17.91 -15.59 14.49
CA THR A 107 -16.81 -16.56 14.39
C THR A 107 -16.16 -16.43 13.03
N TRP A 108 -14.84 -16.56 12.98
CA TRP A 108 -14.07 -16.53 11.73
C TRP A 108 -13.61 -17.93 11.37
N VAL A 109 -13.99 -18.40 10.19
CA VAL A 109 -13.73 -19.78 9.74
C VAL A 109 -12.96 -19.76 8.43
N ILE A 110 -11.93 -20.62 8.32
CA ILE A 110 -11.14 -20.79 7.10
C ILE A 110 -11.83 -21.82 6.21
N ASN A 111 -12.01 -21.48 4.94
CA ASN A 111 -12.62 -22.34 3.91
C ASN A 111 -13.99 -22.91 4.27
N PRO A 112 -14.96 -22.11 4.76
CA PRO A 112 -16.31 -22.61 4.93
C PRO A 112 -17.04 -22.68 3.58
N ASP A 113 -18.10 -23.49 3.52
CA ASP A 113 -18.98 -23.52 2.33
C ASP A 113 -19.75 -22.19 2.16
N ARG A 114 -20.12 -21.54 3.28
CA ARG A 114 -20.82 -20.25 3.31
C ARG A 114 -20.34 -19.40 4.48
N GLY A 115 -20.33 -18.08 4.30
CA GLY A 115 -19.82 -17.17 5.33
C GLY A 115 -19.95 -15.71 4.96
N ASN A 116 -19.38 -14.85 5.81
CA ASN A 116 -19.38 -13.41 5.66
C ASN A 116 -17.96 -12.85 5.38
N CYS A 117 -17.82 -11.53 5.36
CA CYS A 117 -16.54 -10.88 5.02
C CYS A 117 -15.33 -11.37 5.82
N HIS A 118 -15.53 -11.80 7.07
CA HIS A 118 -14.46 -12.29 7.92
C HIS A 118 -13.90 -13.63 7.41
N ASP A 119 -14.80 -14.54 7.03
CA ASP A 119 -14.45 -15.86 6.52
C ASP A 119 -13.69 -15.77 5.18
N TYR A 120 -14.15 -14.88 4.30
CA TYR A 120 -13.45 -14.57 3.05
C TYR A 120 -12.05 -14.00 3.32
N ALA A 121 -11.91 -13.08 4.29
CA ALA A 121 -10.64 -12.44 4.56
C ALA A 121 -9.61 -13.42 5.15
N VAL A 122 -9.99 -14.21 6.17
CA VAL A 122 -9.08 -15.19 6.78
C VAL A 122 -8.75 -16.33 5.81
N THR A 123 -9.70 -16.74 4.95
CA THR A 123 -9.46 -17.74 3.90
C THR A 123 -8.46 -17.22 2.86
N LYS A 124 -8.63 -16.00 2.35
CA LYS A 124 -7.67 -15.40 1.40
C LYS A 124 -6.27 -15.29 2.00
N ARG A 125 -6.16 -14.83 3.24
CA ARG A 125 -4.87 -14.74 3.94
C ARG A 125 -4.22 -16.12 4.07
N HIS A 126 -4.96 -17.12 4.52
CA HIS A 126 -4.52 -18.51 4.64
C HIS A 126 -4.01 -19.06 3.30
N GLU A 127 -4.79 -18.91 2.23
CA GLU A 127 -4.45 -19.39 0.90
C GLU A 127 -3.21 -18.70 0.31
N LEU A 128 -3.02 -17.40 0.58
CA LEU A 128 -1.82 -16.67 0.18
C LEU A 128 -0.58 -17.18 0.92
N ILE A 129 -0.68 -17.42 2.23
CA ILE A 129 0.41 -17.99 3.03
C ILE A 129 0.78 -19.37 2.49
N ARG A 130 -0.19 -20.23 2.21
CA ARG A 130 0.04 -21.55 1.59
C ARG A 130 0.66 -21.47 0.20
N ALA A 131 0.39 -20.41 -0.53
CA ALA A 131 0.99 -20.13 -1.85
C ALA A 131 2.40 -19.52 -1.76
N GLY A 132 2.97 -19.40 -0.54
CA GLY A 132 4.33 -18.91 -0.32
C GLY A 132 4.45 -17.39 -0.13
N TRP A 133 3.34 -16.68 0.08
CA TRP A 133 3.42 -15.26 0.44
C TRP A 133 3.94 -15.10 1.88
N PRO A 134 4.85 -14.14 2.10
CA PRO A 134 5.29 -13.82 3.46
C PRO A 134 4.11 -13.37 4.32
N SER A 135 3.84 -14.06 5.41
CA SER A 135 2.71 -13.71 6.29
C SER A 135 2.84 -12.30 6.87
N ALA A 136 4.07 -11.80 7.06
CA ALA A 136 4.33 -10.43 7.51
C ALA A 136 3.86 -9.33 6.52
N SER A 137 3.62 -9.67 5.25
CA SER A 137 3.08 -8.75 4.24
C SER A 137 1.54 -8.80 4.11
N LEU A 138 0.89 -9.73 4.81
CA LEU A 138 -0.55 -9.98 4.75
C LEU A 138 -1.21 -9.57 6.06
N ARG A 139 -2.10 -8.59 6.00
CA ARG A 139 -2.68 -7.96 7.19
C ARG A 139 -4.20 -7.94 7.07
N LEU A 140 -4.89 -8.22 8.16
CA LEU A 140 -6.34 -8.01 8.23
C LEU A 140 -6.65 -6.56 8.57
N ALA A 141 -7.68 -5.98 7.96
CA ALA A 141 -8.08 -4.61 8.22
C ALA A 141 -9.59 -4.49 8.39
N VAL A 142 -9.98 -3.81 9.47
CA VAL A 142 -11.37 -3.43 9.73
C VAL A 142 -11.66 -2.11 9.02
N ALA A 143 -12.77 -2.09 8.31
CA ALA A 143 -13.25 -0.91 7.61
C ALA A 143 -14.78 -0.80 7.73
N TYR A 144 -15.31 0.30 7.20
CA TYR A 144 -16.73 0.45 6.89
C TYR A 144 -16.91 0.64 5.39
N THR A 145 -17.94 0.00 4.84
CA THR A 145 -18.39 0.25 3.48
C THR A 145 -18.95 1.67 3.36
N ARG A 146 -19.25 2.11 2.12
CA ARG A 146 -19.91 3.41 1.89
C ARG A 146 -21.29 3.49 2.54
N SER A 147 -21.98 2.37 2.72
CA SER A 147 -23.27 2.26 3.42
C SER A 147 -23.13 2.19 4.94
N GLY A 148 -21.92 2.26 5.49
CA GLY A 148 -21.69 2.24 6.94
C GLY A 148 -21.67 0.83 7.56
N ILE A 149 -21.67 -0.23 6.75
CA ILE A 149 -21.63 -1.61 7.23
C ILE A 149 -20.18 -1.97 7.59
N GLY A 150 -19.97 -2.59 8.78
CA GLY A 150 -18.69 -3.13 9.19
C GLY A 150 -18.18 -4.18 8.21
N HIS A 151 -16.87 -4.15 7.94
CA HIS A 151 -16.28 -4.95 6.88
C HIS A 151 -14.83 -5.35 7.23
N LEU A 152 -14.43 -6.56 6.86
CA LEU A 152 -13.06 -7.05 7.01
C LEU A 152 -12.48 -7.39 5.64
N VAL A 153 -11.24 -6.96 5.40
CA VAL A 153 -10.51 -7.23 4.15
C VAL A 153 -9.07 -7.64 4.44
N VAL A 154 -8.40 -8.19 3.42
CA VAL A 154 -6.94 -8.40 3.46
C VAL A 154 -6.25 -7.22 2.83
N ILE A 155 -5.25 -6.71 3.52
CA ILE A 155 -4.26 -5.75 3.00
C ILE A 155 -2.99 -6.51 2.66
N VAL A 156 -2.53 -6.35 1.43
CA VAL A 156 -1.25 -6.90 0.96
C VAL A 156 -0.26 -5.76 0.80
N ARG A 157 0.81 -5.76 1.59
CA ARG A 157 1.85 -4.73 1.51
C ARG A 157 2.86 -5.09 0.43
N THR A 158 2.96 -4.23 -0.58
CA THR A 158 3.81 -4.43 -1.76
C THR A 158 4.74 -3.25 -1.99
N SER A 159 5.73 -3.40 -2.88
CA SER A 159 6.61 -2.29 -3.30
C SER A 159 5.84 -1.10 -3.89
N GLU A 160 4.64 -1.32 -4.42
CA GLU A 160 3.78 -0.27 -4.99
C GLU A 160 2.74 0.29 -4.00
N GLY A 161 2.77 -0.17 -2.74
CA GLY A 161 1.86 0.24 -1.69
C GLY A 161 0.95 -0.88 -1.20
N ASP A 162 0.00 -0.49 -0.35
CA ASP A 162 -0.97 -1.42 0.24
C ASP A 162 -2.15 -1.67 -0.72
N LEU A 163 -2.33 -2.93 -1.13
CA LEU A 163 -3.42 -3.39 -1.98
C LEU A 163 -4.52 -4.06 -1.16
N VAL A 164 -5.77 -3.90 -1.59
CA VAL A 164 -6.95 -4.48 -0.92
C VAL A 164 -7.46 -5.69 -1.69
N LEU A 165 -7.65 -6.82 -0.99
CA LEU A 165 -8.41 -7.97 -1.46
C LEU A 165 -9.74 -8.01 -0.71
N ASP A 166 -10.82 -7.83 -1.45
CA ASP A 166 -12.18 -7.67 -0.95
C ASP A 166 -13.11 -8.75 -1.53
N ASN A 167 -14.10 -9.21 -0.75
CA ASN A 167 -15.10 -10.15 -1.25
C ASN A 167 -16.25 -9.46 -2.01
N LEU A 168 -16.43 -8.16 -1.82
CA LEU A 168 -17.45 -7.38 -2.53
C LEU A 168 -17.06 -7.04 -3.97
N THR A 169 -15.80 -7.30 -4.36
CA THR A 169 -15.30 -7.01 -5.70
C THR A 169 -14.15 -7.94 -6.08
N SER A 170 -14.06 -8.28 -7.36
CA SER A 170 -12.91 -8.99 -7.92
C SER A 170 -11.69 -8.07 -8.14
N ARG A 171 -11.89 -6.75 -8.08
CA ARG A 171 -10.84 -5.76 -8.34
C ARG A 171 -9.88 -5.66 -7.16
N ILE A 172 -8.59 -5.74 -7.44
CA ILE A 172 -7.53 -5.42 -6.49
C ILE A 172 -7.09 -3.98 -6.75
N VAL A 173 -7.21 -3.13 -5.76
CA VAL A 173 -6.95 -1.70 -5.86
C VAL A 173 -6.10 -1.22 -4.69
N PRO A 174 -5.36 -0.10 -4.83
CA PRO A 174 -4.74 0.56 -3.69
C PRO A 174 -5.76 0.87 -2.60
N TRP A 175 -5.37 0.77 -1.33
CA TRP A 175 -6.25 0.99 -0.19
C TRP A 175 -7.01 2.33 -0.27
N SER A 176 -6.33 3.40 -0.70
CA SER A 176 -6.90 4.74 -0.84
C SER A 176 -7.95 4.87 -1.97
N LYS A 177 -8.01 3.89 -2.89
CA LYS A 177 -8.96 3.84 -4.01
C LYS A 177 -10.06 2.79 -3.82
N SER A 178 -10.08 2.08 -2.70
CA SER A 178 -11.07 1.03 -2.41
C SER A 178 -12.47 1.56 -2.16
N GLY A 179 -12.57 2.81 -1.71
CA GLY A 179 -13.84 3.40 -1.27
C GLY A 179 -14.27 2.94 0.13
N LEU A 180 -13.44 2.17 0.81
CA LEU A 180 -13.64 1.77 2.21
C LEU A 180 -13.10 2.85 3.16
N ARG A 181 -13.75 3.01 4.31
CA ARG A 181 -13.27 3.86 5.40
C ARG A 181 -12.62 2.97 6.46
N PHE A 182 -11.30 2.89 6.43
CA PHE A 182 -10.54 2.04 7.33
C PHE A 182 -10.55 2.56 8.77
N VAL A 183 -10.56 1.65 9.72
CA VAL A 183 -10.63 1.91 11.17
C VAL A 183 -9.36 1.42 11.86
N SER A 184 -9.00 0.17 11.62
CA SER A 184 -7.81 -0.44 12.20
C SER A 184 -7.23 -1.51 11.29
N VAL A 185 -5.95 -1.80 11.50
CA VAL A 185 -5.21 -2.78 10.73
C VAL A 185 -4.29 -3.58 11.65
N GLU A 186 -4.17 -4.86 11.37
CA GLU A 186 -3.26 -5.80 12.01
C GLU A 186 -1.80 -5.44 11.72
N ALA A 187 -0.89 -5.60 12.69
CA ALA A 187 0.55 -5.55 12.44
C ALA A 187 1.01 -6.80 11.68
N GLY A 188 1.75 -6.61 10.60
CA GLY A 188 2.16 -7.74 9.76
C GLY A 188 3.09 -8.73 10.46
N ASP A 189 4.01 -8.23 11.31
CA ASP A 189 4.96 -9.05 12.08
C ASP A 189 4.37 -9.62 13.38
N LYS A 190 3.33 -8.96 13.91
CA LYS A 190 2.68 -9.30 15.20
C LYS A 190 1.16 -9.33 15.04
N PRO A 191 0.57 -10.39 14.47
CA PRO A 191 -0.85 -10.45 14.12
C PRO A 191 -1.84 -10.16 15.26
N ARG A 192 -1.41 -10.30 16.50
CA ARG A 192 -2.24 -9.97 17.68
C ARG A 192 -2.21 -8.50 18.08
N VAL A 193 -1.38 -7.68 17.40
CA VAL A 193 -1.27 -6.23 17.61
C VAL A 193 -2.02 -5.52 16.49
N TRP A 194 -2.79 -4.51 16.85
CA TRP A 194 -3.58 -3.72 15.90
C TRP A 194 -3.31 -2.23 16.06
N TYR A 195 -3.39 -1.50 14.97
CA TYR A 195 -3.20 -0.05 14.92
C TYR A 195 -4.44 0.64 14.36
N ALA A 196 -4.85 1.74 14.97
CA ALA A 196 -5.88 2.61 14.40
C ALA A 196 -5.37 3.27 13.12
N ILE A 197 -6.23 3.44 12.13
CA ILE A 197 -5.92 4.19 10.89
C ILE A 197 -6.33 5.67 11.10
N ARG A 198 -5.47 6.59 10.65
CA ARG A 198 -5.64 8.05 10.78
C ARG A 198 -6.20 8.68 9.51
#